data_824d39037ddca00289682e7f2692c02d
#
_entry.id   824d39037ddca00289682e7f2692c02d
#
_cell.length_a   1.000
_cell.length_b   1.000
_cell.length_c   1.000
_cell.angle_alpha   90.00
_cell.angle_beta   90.00
_cell.angle_gamma   90.00
#
_symmetry.space_group_name_H-M   'P 1'
#
loop_
_entity.id
_entity.type
_entity.pdbx_description
1 polymer ?
#
loop_
_entity_poly.entity_id
_entity_poly.type
_entity_poly.pdbx_seq_one_letter_code
_entity_poly.pdbx_strand_id
1 'polypeptide(L)'
;EQLETVRRRYLEQPVRSVLELIEDTNYKYLVILGDPGSGKSTLLQYIALEWAKLPLRDLPLKPIPLLIELRTYVRNHETNKCKNFLDFLEKGSGLTYHFPQQELHEKLQNGDAIVMFDGLDEVFEPAKRKEIISDIHRFTNDYKNVRVIVTSRVIGYQPQQLRDAEFYHFMLQDLESEQVEDFIERWHNLTYQNDGERERKSERLKRAIKDSSAINQLSGNPLLLTMMAILNRHQELPRDRAELYNQASRILLQQWDMERALVDANLDRRTIDYKDKQEILRRVADFMQQNKEGLAGNLIDENSLENIIKDYLKSV
;
A
#
# COMPACT_ATOMS: atom_id res chain seq x y z
N GLU A 1 -22.62 3.27 -6.81
CA GLU A 1 -22.91 3.09 -8.26
C GLU A 1 -21.72 3.44 -9.16
N GLN A 2 -21.12 4.65 -9.05
CA GLN A 2 -19.95 5.03 -9.91
C GLN A 2 -18.72 4.16 -9.65
N LEU A 3 -18.43 3.81 -8.40
CA LEU A 3 -17.26 3.01 -8.01
C LEU A 3 -17.35 1.57 -8.52
N GLU A 4 -18.53 0.95 -8.41
CA GLU A 4 -18.80 -0.40 -8.92
C GLU A 4 -18.69 -0.45 -10.44
N THR A 5 -19.16 0.61 -11.12
CA THR A 5 -19.05 0.72 -12.57
C THR A 5 -17.58 0.84 -13.03
N VAL A 6 -16.77 1.61 -12.30
CA VAL A 6 -15.33 1.71 -12.59
C VAL A 6 -14.63 0.37 -12.35
N ARG A 7 -14.90 -0.30 -11.21
CA ARG A 7 -14.36 -1.64 -10.92
C ARG A 7 -14.73 -2.66 -11.98
N ARG A 8 -16.00 -2.71 -12.40
CA ARG A 8 -16.47 -3.66 -13.42
C ARG A 8 -15.68 -3.53 -14.73
N ARG A 9 -15.36 -2.32 -15.17
CA ARG A 9 -14.54 -2.09 -16.38
C ARG A 9 -13.16 -2.72 -16.30
N TYR A 10 -12.54 -2.77 -15.12
CA TYR A 10 -11.24 -3.42 -14.94
C TYR A 10 -11.38 -4.93 -14.79
N LEU A 11 -12.45 -5.43 -14.17
CA LEU A 11 -12.74 -6.86 -14.03
C LEU A 11 -13.05 -7.55 -15.36
N GLU A 12 -13.55 -6.80 -16.34
CA GLU A 12 -13.83 -7.29 -17.70
C GLU A 12 -12.58 -7.38 -18.58
N GLN A 13 -11.44 -6.84 -18.14
CA GLN A 13 -10.18 -6.93 -18.88
C GLN A 13 -9.51 -8.30 -18.66
N PRO A 14 -8.73 -8.79 -19.65
CA PRO A 14 -7.97 -10.02 -19.47
C PRO A 14 -7.01 -9.91 -18.27
N VAL A 15 -7.01 -10.95 -17.41
CA VAL A 15 -6.07 -11.05 -16.30
C VAL A 15 -4.66 -11.26 -16.85
N ARG A 16 -3.70 -10.49 -16.33
CA ARG A 16 -2.28 -10.55 -16.69
C ARG A 16 -1.42 -10.58 -15.45
N SER A 17 -0.25 -11.19 -15.56
CA SER A 17 0.78 -11.07 -14.53
C SER A 17 1.26 -9.61 -14.44
N VAL A 18 1.20 -9.03 -13.24
CA VAL A 18 1.65 -7.65 -13.04
C VAL A 18 3.17 -7.51 -13.26
N LEU A 19 3.96 -8.55 -12.99
CA LEU A 19 5.41 -8.54 -13.21
C LEU A 19 5.72 -8.58 -14.71
N GLU A 20 5.04 -9.42 -15.49
CA GLU A 20 5.18 -9.43 -16.95
C GLU A 20 4.78 -8.08 -17.56
N LEU A 21 3.72 -7.46 -17.03
CA LEU A 21 3.27 -6.15 -17.48
C LEU A 21 4.32 -5.06 -17.22
N ILE A 22 4.99 -5.11 -16.07
CA ILE A 22 6.06 -4.16 -15.73
C ILE A 22 7.29 -4.36 -16.61
N GLU A 23 7.55 -5.57 -17.07
CA GLU A 23 8.66 -5.86 -18.00
C GLU A 23 8.33 -5.55 -19.47
N ASP A 24 7.05 -5.50 -19.84
CA ASP A 24 6.61 -5.24 -21.20
C ASP A 24 6.91 -3.79 -21.61
N THR A 25 7.71 -3.63 -22.64
CA THR A 25 8.14 -2.32 -23.18
C THR A 25 7.01 -1.52 -23.81
N ASN A 26 5.89 -2.15 -24.16
CA ASN A 26 4.70 -1.46 -24.68
C ASN A 26 3.99 -0.62 -23.61
N TYR A 27 4.20 -0.93 -22.33
CA TYR A 27 3.58 -0.23 -21.20
C TYR A 27 4.62 0.58 -20.44
N LYS A 28 4.94 1.76 -20.95
CA LYS A 28 5.98 2.62 -20.38
C LYS A 28 5.50 3.33 -19.13
N TYR A 29 4.29 3.82 -19.15
CA TYR A 29 3.66 4.54 -18.04
C TYR A 29 2.47 3.74 -17.52
N LEU A 30 2.51 3.36 -16.25
CA LEU A 30 1.52 2.49 -15.62
C LEU A 30 0.86 3.17 -14.43
N VAL A 31 -0.45 3.03 -14.33
CA VAL A 31 -1.18 3.25 -13.08
C VAL A 31 -1.69 1.92 -12.57
N ILE A 32 -1.25 1.55 -11.38
CA ILE A 32 -1.69 0.34 -10.69
C ILE A 32 -2.68 0.72 -9.62
N LEU A 33 -3.95 0.43 -9.89
CA LEU A 33 -5.05 0.64 -8.98
C LEU A 33 -5.24 -0.60 -8.10
N GLY A 34 -5.88 -0.41 -6.96
CA GLY A 34 -6.25 -1.54 -6.10
C GLY A 34 -6.85 -1.11 -4.79
N ASP A 35 -7.57 -2.02 -4.16
CA ASP A 35 -8.20 -1.80 -2.86
C ASP A 35 -7.17 -1.64 -1.72
N PRO A 36 -7.59 -1.15 -0.57
CA PRO A 36 -6.77 -1.19 0.64
C PRO A 36 -6.31 -2.62 0.93
N GLY A 37 -5.01 -2.79 1.16
CA GLY A 37 -4.44 -4.11 1.44
C GLY A 37 -4.24 -5.03 0.23
N SER A 38 -4.46 -4.57 -1.00
CA SER A 38 -4.24 -5.35 -2.23
C SER A 38 -2.76 -5.58 -2.59
N GLY A 39 -1.82 -5.01 -1.83
CA GLY A 39 -0.39 -5.24 -2.03
C GLY A 39 0.32 -4.25 -2.95
N LYS A 40 -0.27 -3.08 -3.31
CA LYS A 40 0.34 -2.07 -4.19
C LYS A 40 1.75 -1.66 -3.75
N SER A 41 1.90 -1.17 -2.54
CA SER A 41 3.21 -0.75 -2.00
C SER A 41 4.16 -1.93 -1.85
N THR A 42 3.65 -3.12 -1.48
CA THR A 42 4.43 -4.35 -1.39
C THR A 42 4.98 -4.77 -2.76
N LEU A 43 4.20 -4.58 -3.83
CA LEU A 43 4.65 -4.83 -5.20
C LEU A 43 5.84 -3.93 -5.57
N LEU A 44 5.76 -2.62 -5.27
CA LEU A 44 6.85 -1.69 -5.56
C LEU A 44 8.11 -2.03 -4.75
N GLN A 45 7.95 -2.37 -3.48
CA GLN A 45 9.06 -2.84 -2.63
C GLN A 45 9.64 -4.16 -3.14
N TYR A 46 8.81 -5.07 -3.64
CA TYR A 46 9.26 -6.33 -4.23
C TYR A 46 10.13 -6.10 -5.47
N ILE A 47 9.72 -5.19 -6.36
CA ILE A 47 10.52 -4.81 -7.55
C ILE A 47 11.91 -4.29 -7.12
N ALA A 48 11.96 -3.41 -6.14
CA ALA A 48 13.22 -2.87 -5.62
C ALA A 48 14.09 -3.96 -4.97
N LEU A 49 13.46 -4.88 -4.22
CA LEU A 49 14.16 -5.98 -3.55
C LEU A 49 14.72 -6.99 -4.56
N GLU A 50 13.96 -7.36 -5.58
CA GLU A 50 14.43 -8.27 -6.64
C GLU A 50 15.62 -7.66 -7.40
N TRP A 51 15.58 -6.36 -7.68
CA TRP A 51 16.72 -5.67 -8.25
C TRP A 51 17.95 -5.73 -7.31
N ALA A 52 17.76 -5.48 -6.02
CA ALA A 52 18.83 -5.49 -5.02
C ALA A 52 19.48 -6.88 -4.81
N LYS A 53 18.78 -7.97 -5.17
CA LYS A 53 19.31 -9.35 -5.11
C LYS A 53 20.18 -9.70 -6.31
N LEU A 54 20.21 -8.89 -7.35
CA LEU A 54 21.02 -9.16 -8.53
C LEU A 54 22.52 -9.17 -8.18
N PRO A 55 23.32 -10.01 -8.84
CA PRO A 55 24.78 -9.93 -8.73
C PRO A 55 25.30 -8.54 -9.09
N LEU A 56 26.31 -8.04 -8.39
CA LEU A 56 26.86 -6.69 -8.59
C LEU A 56 27.22 -6.41 -10.06
N ARG A 57 27.67 -7.42 -10.79
CA ARG A 57 27.99 -7.31 -12.23
C ARG A 57 26.79 -7.05 -13.12
N ASP A 58 25.58 -7.45 -12.67
CA ASP A 58 24.35 -7.38 -13.47
C ASP A 58 23.54 -6.11 -13.15
N LEU A 59 23.80 -5.47 -12.01
CA LEU A 59 23.12 -4.23 -11.58
C LEU A 59 23.20 -3.10 -12.62
N PRO A 60 24.37 -2.82 -13.25
CA PRO A 60 24.45 -1.75 -14.25
C PRO A 60 23.65 -2.03 -15.53
N LEU A 61 23.27 -3.29 -15.77
CA LEU A 61 22.53 -3.73 -16.95
C LEU A 61 21.01 -3.64 -16.78
N LYS A 62 20.55 -3.34 -15.59
CA LYS A 62 19.12 -3.27 -15.27
C LYS A 62 18.75 -1.88 -14.77
N PRO A 63 17.59 -1.34 -15.19
CA PRO A 63 17.12 -0.04 -14.71
C PRO A 63 17.00 -0.02 -13.19
N ILE A 64 17.54 1.03 -12.56
CA ILE A 64 17.49 1.20 -11.11
C ILE A 64 16.06 1.54 -10.65
N PRO A 65 15.48 0.82 -9.68
CA PRO A 65 14.17 1.16 -9.13
C PRO A 65 14.28 2.32 -8.14
N LEU A 66 13.56 3.40 -8.41
CA LEU A 66 13.50 4.60 -7.58
C LEU A 66 12.10 4.74 -7.01
N LEU A 67 11.95 4.55 -5.70
CA LEU A 67 10.68 4.61 -4.99
C LEU A 67 10.48 5.99 -4.38
N ILE A 68 9.37 6.62 -4.68
CA ILE A 68 8.92 7.92 -4.14
C ILE A 68 7.58 7.72 -3.45
N GLU A 69 7.57 7.74 -2.13
CA GLU A 69 6.33 7.81 -1.35
C GLU A 69 5.75 9.22 -1.46
N LEU A 70 4.66 9.38 -2.18
CA LEU A 70 4.08 10.69 -2.46
C LEU A 70 3.65 11.46 -1.21
N ARG A 71 3.15 10.77 -0.19
CA ARG A 71 2.84 11.39 1.10
C ARG A 71 4.07 12.01 1.76
N THR A 72 5.19 11.29 1.76
CA THR A 72 6.46 11.77 2.34
C THR A 72 7.05 12.90 1.48
N TYR A 73 6.95 12.78 0.16
CA TYR A 73 7.37 13.84 -0.76
C TYR A 73 6.60 15.14 -0.51
N VAL A 74 5.27 15.11 -0.46
CA VAL A 74 4.44 16.30 -0.20
C VAL A 74 4.83 16.98 1.10
N ARG A 75 4.97 16.24 2.19
CA ARG A 75 5.40 16.76 3.49
C ARG A 75 6.78 17.44 3.43
N ASN A 76 7.73 16.86 2.70
CA ASN A 76 9.06 17.41 2.55
C ASN A 76 9.05 18.66 1.63
N HIS A 77 8.23 18.67 0.62
CA HIS A 77 8.04 19.82 -0.27
C HIS A 77 7.44 21.02 0.48
N GLU A 78 6.40 20.80 1.30
CA GLU A 78 5.77 21.83 2.13
C GLU A 78 6.71 22.42 3.19
N THR A 79 7.59 21.59 3.72
CA THR A 79 8.60 22.03 4.71
C THR A 79 9.89 22.57 4.06
N ASN A 80 9.88 22.80 2.74
CA ASN A 80 11.03 23.26 1.94
C ASN A 80 12.29 22.40 2.07
N LYS A 81 12.14 21.11 2.38
CA LYS A 81 13.25 20.14 2.42
C LYS A 81 13.61 19.62 1.03
N CYS A 82 12.68 19.64 0.09
CA CYS A 82 12.91 19.34 -1.31
C CYS A 82 12.09 20.24 -2.22
N LYS A 83 12.57 20.49 -3.46
CA LYS A 83 11.92 21.35 -4.45
C LYS A 83 11.20 20.57 -5.55
N ASN A 84 11.65 19.39 -5.85
CA ASN A 84 11.14 18.51 -6.89
C ASN A 84 11.49 17.05 -6.58
N PHE A 85 11.09 16.13 -7.46
CA PHE A 85 11.34 14.69 -7.28
C PHE A 85 12.83 14.33 -7.28
N LEU A 86 13.67 15.01 -8.07
CA LEU A 86 15.12 14.76 -8.05
C LEU A 86 15.74 15.18 -6.72
N ASP A 87 15.39 16.36 -6.26
CA ASP A 87 15.86 16.88 -4.97
C ASP A 87 15.39 15.99 -3.80
N PHE A 88 14.19 15.43 -3.90
CA PHE A 88 13.68 14.43 -2.96
C PHE A 88 14.48 13.11 -2.98
N LEU A 89 14.79 12.60 -4.16
CA LEU A 89 15.60 11.38 -4.32
C LEU A 89 17.04 11.57 -3.84
N GLU A 90 17.60 12.77 -4.03
CA GLU A 90 18.94 13.11 -3.54
C GLU A 90 18.97 13.29 -2.01
N LYS A 91 17.99 14.02 -1.46
CA LYS A 91 17.96 14.43 -0.05
C LYS A 91 16.95 13.64 0.80
N GLY A 92 16.24 12.71 0.18
CA GLY A 92 15.10 12.01 0.77
C GLY A 92 15.40 11.40 2.13
N SER A 93 14.45 11.50 3.02
CA SER A 93 14.52 10.94 4.36
C SER A 93 14.68 9.42 4.32
N GLY A 94 15.74 8.90 4.94
CA GLY A 94 15.99 7.47 5.09
C GLY A 94 17.03 6.88 4.14
N LEU A 95 17.56 7.63 3.20
CA LEU A 95 18.68 7.17 2.37
C LEU A 95 20.01 7.43 3.10
N THR A 96 20.77 6.37 3.35
CA THR A 96 22.12 6.44 3.92
C THR A 96 23.14 6.98 2.91
N TYR A 97 22.88 6.77 1.62
CA TYR A 97 23.72 7.24 0.52
C TYR A 97 22.87 8.13 -0.40
N HIS A 98 23.38 9.32 -0.68
CA HIS A 98 22.78 10.26 -1.61
C HIS A 98 23.33 10.03 -3.01
N PHE A 99 22.47 9.88 -3.99
CA PHE A 99 22.90 9.89 -5.38
C PHE A 99 23.28 11.31 -5.78
N PRO A 100 24.45 11.55 -6.40
CA PRO A 100 24.72 12.85 -6.99
C PRO A 100 23.65 13.19 -8.01
N GLN A 101 23.09 14.40 -7.92
CA GLN A 101 21.94 14.81 -8.74
C GLN A 101 22.23 14.71 -10.24
N GLN A 102 23.47 14.97 -10.65
CA GLN A 102 23.89 14.82 -12.04
C GLN A 102 23.85 13.37 -12.52
N GLU A 103 24.34 12.44 -11.73
CA GLU A 103 24.33 11.00 -12.07
C GLU A 103 22.91 10.46 -12.15
N LEU A 104 22.06 10.89 -11.22
CA LEU A 104 20.62 10.56 -11.23
C LEU A 104 19.93 11.11 -12.49
N HIS A 105 20.23 12.35 -12.87
CA HIS A 105 19.71 12.99 -14.08
C HIS A 105 20.12 12.24 -15.33
N GLU A 106 21.38 11.85 -15.47
CA GLU A 106 21.89 11.06 -16.59
C GLU A 106 21.18 9.70 -16.71
N LYS A 107 21.03 8.98 -15.61
CA LYS A 107 20.30 7.69 -15.58
C LYS A 107 18.85 7.84 -16.00
N LEU A 108 18.18 8.91 -15.55
CA LEU A 108 16.79 9.19 -15.92
C LEU A 108 16.68 9.54 -17.42
N GLN A 109 17.60 10.33 -17.96
CA GLN A 109 17.61 10.67 -19.40
C GLN A 109 17.85 9.46 -20.29
N ASN A 110 18.72 8.55 -19.88
CA ASN A 110 19.03 7.34 -20.63
C ASN A 110 17.90 6.28 -20.54
N GLY A 111 17.00 6.39 -19.58
CA GLY A 111 15.99 5.36 -19.31
C GLY A 111 16.52 4.21 -18.44
N ASP A 112 17.65 4.41 -17.75
CA ASP A 112 18.28 3.44 -16.86
C ASP A 112 17.64 3.44 -15.46
N ALA A 113 16.38 3.87 -15.37
CA ALA A 113 15.62 3.89 -14.12
C ALA A 113 14.15 3.49 -14.33
N ILE A 114 13.56 2.93 -13.27
CA ILE A 114 12.10 2.76 -13.12
C ILE A 114 11.68 3.64 -11.95
N VAL A 115 10.88 4.66 -12.20
CA VAL A 115 10.41 5.56 -11.15
C VAL A 115 9.02 5.11 -10.68
N MET A 116 8.90 4.87 -9.39
CA MET A 116 7.71 4.33 -8.76
C MET A 116 7.14 5.35 -7.78
N PHE A 117 6.01 5.93 -8.12
CA PHE A 117 5.26 6.87 -7.26
C PHE A 117 4.21 6.10 -6.47
N ASP A 118 4.43 5.95 -5.17
CA ASP A 118 3.53 5.20 -4.31
C ASP A 118 2.53 6.10 -3.59
N GLY A 119 1.26 5.70 -3.62
CA GLY A 119 0.21 6.26 -2.79
C GLY A 119 -0.32 7.63 -3.25
N LEU A 120 -0.71 7.78 -4.52
CA LEU A 120 -1.33 9.03 -5.02
C LEU A 120 -2.62 9.39 -4.26
N ASP A 121 -3.37 8.41 -3.77
CA ASP A 121 -4.55 8.59 -2.92
C ASP A 121 -4.23 9.10 -1.52
N GLU A 122 -3.00 8.93 -1.04
CA GLU A 122 -2.53 9.43 0.26
C GLU A 122 -2.23 10.93 0.26
N VAL A 123 -2.26 11.58 -0.91
CA VAL A 123 -2.29 13.03 -1.04
C VAL A 123 -3.75 13.49 -0.90
N PHE A 124 -4.18 13.79 0.33
CA PHE A 124 -5.59 13.99 0.66
C PHE A 124 -6.19 15.25 0.06
N GLU A 125 -5.44 16.37 0.01
CA GLU A 125 -5.94 17.62 -0.53
C GLU A 125 -6.10 17.56 -2.07
N PRO A 126 -7.30 17.81 -2.61
CA PRO A 126 -7.53 17.71 -4.06
C PRO A 126 -6.66 18.67 -4.88
N ALA A 127 -6.35 19.85 -4.37
CA ALA A 127 -5.50 20.83 -5.04
C ALA A 127 -4.05 20.31 -5.13
N LYS A 128 -3.49 19.82 -4.02
CA LYS A 128 -2.14 19.24 -3.98
C LYS A 128 -2.05 17.99 -4.84
N ARG A 129 -3.08 17.14 -4.83
CA ARG A 129 -3.10 15.97 -5.70
C ARG A 129 -3.04 16.35 -7.18
N LYS A 130 -3.74 17.40 -7.61
CA LYS A 130 -3.64 17.93 -8.97
C LYS A 130 -2.24 18.47 -9.28
N GLU A 131 -1.61 19.16 -8.33
CA GLU A 131 -0.23 19.64 -8.47
C GLU A 131 0.74 18.47 -8.64
N ILE A 132 0.66 17.44 -7.81
CA ILE A 132 1.48 16.23 -7.94
C ILE A 132 1.28 15.53 -9.29
N ILE A 133 0.04 15.42 -9.75
CA ILE A 133 -0.23 14.87 -11.09
C ILE A 133 0.43 15.72 -12.16
N SER A 134 0.38 17.05 -12.06
CA SER A 134 1.06 17.94 -13.00
C SER A 134 2.58 17.81 -12.93
N ASP A 135 3.13 17.59 -11.75
CA ASP A 135 4.57 17.34 -11.57
C ASP A 135 5.00 15.98 -12.16
N ILE A 136 4.17 14.94 -12.02
CA ILE A 136 4.39 13.64 -12.68
C ILE A 136 4.37 13.80 -14.21
N HIS A 137 3.42 14.58 -14.76
CA HIS A 137 3.38 14.89 -16.20
C HIS A 137 4.64 15.62 -16.66
N ARG A 138 5.07 16.65 -15.92
CA ARG A 138 6.31 17.37 -16.22
C ARG A 138 7.49 16.42 -16.18
N PHE A 139 7.58 15.59 -15.16
CA PHE A 139 8.64 14.61 -15.01
C PHE A 139 8.70 13.63 -16.19
N THR A 140 7.56 13.08 -16.64
CA THR A 140 7.52 12.18 -17.80
C THR A 140 7.86 12.87 -19.11
N ASN A 141 7.59 14.17 -19.25
CA ASN A 141 7.99 14.98 -20.40
C ASN A 141 9.49 15.27 -20.42
N ASP A 142 10.08 15.53 -19.25
CA ASP A 142 11.50 15.81 -19.10
C ASP A 142 12.35 14.54 -19.29
N TYR A 143 11.82 13.39 -18.86
CA TYR A 143 12.49 12.08 -18.89
C TYR A 143 11.73 11.05 -19.73
N LYS A 144 11.67 11.30 -21.03
CA LYS A 144 10.87 10.50 -21.96
C LYS A 144 11.27 9.01 -22.06
N ASN A 145 12.47 8.64 -21.63
CA ASN A 145 12.97 7.27 -21.69
C ASN A 145 12.69 6.46 -20.41
N VAL A 146 12.29 7.11 -19.33
CA VAL A 146 12.06 6.47 -18.03
C VAL A 146 10.74 5.70 -18.04
N ARG A 147 10.73 4.55 -17.42
CA ARG A 147 9.49 3.84 -17.08
C ARG A 147 8.94 4.39 -15.78
N VAL A 148 7.64 4.65 -15.74
CA VAL A 148 6.97 5.21 -14.57
C VAL A 148 5.80 4.32 -14.14
N ILE A 149 5.72 4.05 -12.83
CA ILE A 149 4.62 3.34 -12.19
C ILE A 149 4.03 4.26 -11.14
N VAL A 150 2.72 4.43 -11.15
CA VAL A 150 1.98 5.18 -10.12
C VAL A 150 1.01 4.23 -9.44
N THR A 151 0.98 4.21 -8.11
CA THR A 151 -0.05 3.45 -7.39
C THR A 151 -1.11 4.36 -6.81
N SER A 152 -2.36 3.89 -6.79
CA SER A 152 -3.48 4.59 -6.16
C SER A 152 -4.58 3.61 -5.76
N ARG A 153 -5.44 4.03 -4.84
CA ARG A 153 -6.74 3.37 -4.64
C ARG A 153 -7.69 3.77 -5.77
N VAL A 154 -8.68 2.91 -6.02
CA VAL A 154 -9.75 3.20 -6.99
C VAL A 154 -10.62 4.37 -6.52
N ILE A 155 -10.85 4.44 -5.20
CA ILE A 155 -11.69 5.48 -4.58
C ILE A 155 -11.01 6.84 -4.66
N GLY A 156 -11.71 7.80 -5.25
CA GLY A 156 -11.21 9.17 -5.41
C GLY A 156 -10.17 9.37 -6.49
N TYR A 157 -9.83 8.34 -7.25
CA TYR A 157 -8.98 8.43 -8.43
C TYR A 157 -9.78 8.86 -9.66
N GLN A 158 -9.26 9.84 -10.39
CA GLN A 158 -9.85 10.32 -11.64
C GLN A 158 -8.98 9.88 -12.82
N PRO A 159 -9.37 8.82 -13.55
CA PRO A 159 -8.54 8.23 -14.60
C PRO A 159 -8.13 9.21 -15.72
N GLN A 160 -8.99 10.18 -16.06
CA GLN A 160 -8.72 11.14 -17.13
C GLN A 160 -7.41 11.90 -16.93
N GLN A 161 -7.08 12.25 -15.69
CA GLN A 161 -5.92 13.10 -15.41
C GLN A 161 -4.58 12.48 -15.83
N LEU A 162 -4.44 11.15 -15.75
CA LEU A 162 -3.21 10.46 -16.19
C LEU A 162 -3.37 9.76 -17.54
N ARG A 163 -4.60 9.49 -18.03
CA ARG A 163 -4.81 8.97 -19.40
C ARG A 163 -4.35 9.92 -20.47
N ASP A 164 -4.55 11.21 -20.27
CA ASP A 164 -4.13 12.25 -21.21
C ASP A 164 -2.58 12.34 -21.34
N ALA A 165 -1.83 11.68 -20.42
CA ALA A 165 -0.38 11.53 -20.45
C ALA A 165 0.06 10.09 -20.81
N GLU A 166 -0.74 9.38 -21.57
CA GLU A 166 -0.43 8.02 -22.07
C GLU A 166 -0.22 6.96 -20.99
N PHE A 167 -0.75 7.15 -19.78
CA PHE A 167 -0.71 6.13 -18.73
C PHE A 167 -1.75 5.03 -18.97
N TYR A 168 -1.29 3.79 -18.96
CA TYR A 168 -2.12 2.60 -18.99
C TYR A 168 -2.57 2.24 -17.56
N HIS A 169 -3.84 1.90 -17.41
CA HIS A 169 -4.43 1.66 -16.09
C HIS A 169 -4.76 0.19 -15.92
N PHE A 170 -4.25 -0.38 -14.85
CA PHE A 170 -4.52 -1.76 -14.43
C PHE A 170 -4.98 -1.79 -12.97
N MET A 171 -5.75 -2.80 -12.63
CA MET A 171 -6.23 -2.99 -11.25
C MET A 171 -5.76 -4.33 -10.71
N LEU A 172 -5.10 -4.30 -9.55
CA LEU A 172 -4.77 -5.53 -8.82
C LEU A 172 -6.06 -6.22 -8.40
N GLN A 173 -6.13 -7.50 -8.74
CA GLN A 173 -7.23 -8.37 -8.37
C GLN A 173 -6.96 -9.04 -7.03
N ASP A 174 -8.01 -9.52 -6.39
CA ASP A 174 -7.89 -10.42 -5.24
C ASP A 174 -7.16 -11.70 -5.65
N LEU A 175 -6.49 -12.34 -4.69
CA LEU A 175 -5.82 -13.61 -4.90
C LEU A 175 -6.85 -14.70 -5.20
N GLU A 176 -6.57 -15.49 -6.22
CA GLU A 176 -7.33 -16.70 -6.52
C GLU A 176 -6.99 -17.83 -5.53
N SER A 177 -7.83 -18.85 -5.48
CA SER A 177 -7.68 -19.96 -4.52
C SER A 177 -6.29 -20.63 -4.56
N GLU A 178 -5.73 -20.82 -5.74
CA GLU A 178 -4.38 -21.38 -5.92
C GLU A 178 -3.30 -20.46 -5.37
N GLN A 179 -3.46 -19.15 -5.55
CA GLN A 179 -2.53 -18.15 -5.02
C GLN A 179 -2.63 -18.03 -3.50
N VAL A 180 -3.83 -18.18 -2.94
CA VAL A 180 -4.04 -18.24 -1.49
C VAL A 180 -3.33 -19.46 -0.90
N GLU A 181 -3.45 -20.64 -1.53
CA GLU A 181 -2.76 -21.86 -1.10
C GLU A 181 -1.23 -21.71 -1.18
N ASP A 182 -0.70 -21.19 -2.28
CA ASP A 182 0.74 -20.93 -2.46
C ASP A 182 1.26 -19.93 -1.39
N PHE A 183 0.50 -18.87 -1.11
CA PHE A 183 0.84 -17.95 -0.03
C PHE A 183 0.92 -18.66 1.31
N ILE A 184 -0.07 -19.49 1.64
CA ILE A 184 -0.11 -20.23 2.92
C ILE A 184 1.11 -21.13 3.04
N GLU A 185 1.46 -21.85 1.99
CA GLU A 185 2.62 -22.74 1.98
C GLU A 185 3.93 -21.98 2.17
N ARG A 186 4.16 -20.93 1.39
CA ARG A 186 5.36 -20.08 1.50
C ARG A 186 5.47 -19.43 2.86
N TRP A 187 4.36 -18.88 3.38
CA TRP A 187 4.33 -18.26 4.71
C TRP A 187 4.75 -19.24 5.80
N HIS A 188 4.18 -20.44 5.79
CA HIS A 188 4.48 -21.45 6.81
C HIS A 188 5.90 -22.02 6.65
N ASN A 189 6.38 -22.18 5.44
CA ASN A 189 7.77 -22.61 5.15
C ASN A 189 8.80 -21.58 5.69
N LEU A 190 8.51 -20.28 5.58
CA LEU A 190 9.39 -19.23 6.09
C LEU A 190 9.28 -19.01 7.60
N THR A 191 8.13 -19.37 8.20
CA THR A 191 7.84 -19.05 9.60
C THR A 191 8.17 -20.17 10.57
N TYR A 192 8.07 -21.43 10.14
CA TYR A 192 8.24 -22.61 11.01
C TYR A 192 9.42 -23.46 10.58
N GLN A 193 10.29 -23.78 11.56
CA GLN A 193 11.44 -24.67 11.35
C GLN A 193 11.06 -26.15 11.53
N ASN A 194 10.03 -26.44 12.35
CA ASN A 194 9.56 -27.79 12.61
C ASN A 194 8.49 -28.20 11.59
N ASP A 195 8.76 -29.28 10.84
CA ASP A 195 7.89 -29.77 9.77
C ASP A 195 6.49 -30.14 10.25
N GLY A 196 6.36 -30.81 11.39
CA GLY A 196 5.08 -31.24 11.93
C GLY A 196 4.22 -30.06 12.43
N GLU A 197 4.85 -29.01 12.98
CA GLU A 197 4.14 -27.79 13.36
C GLU A 197 3.73 -27.01 12.12
N ARG A 198 4.63 -26.89 11.15
CA ARG A 198 4.38 -26.24 9.86
C ARG A 198 3.17 -26.82 9.16
N GLU A 199 3.14 -28.13 8.96
CA GLU A 199 2.04 -28.85 8.30
C GLU A 199 0.72 -28.66 9.07
N ARG A 200 0.72 -28.90 10.36
CA ARG A 200 -0.47 -28.74 11.21
C ARG A 200 -1.05 -27.32 11.14
N LYS A 201 -0.21 -26.28 11.19
CA LYS A 201 -0.65 -24.88 11.14
C LYS A 201 -1.13 -24.48 9.75
N SER A 202 -0.45 -24.93 8.70
CA SER A 202 -0.85 -24.73 7.31
C SER A 202 -2.22 -25.37 7.04
N GLU A 203 -2.39 -26.64 7.36
CA GLU A 203 -3.66 -27.35 7.18
C GLU A 203 -4.80 -26.75 8.02
N ARG A 204 -4.50 -26.26 9.23
CA ARG A 204 -5.50 -25.58 10.07
C ARG A 204 -6.01 -24.31 9.39
N LEU A 205 -5.11 -23.50 8.79
CA LEU A 205 -5.48 -22.26 8.11
C LEU A 205 -6.27 -22.56 6.83
N LYS A 206 -5.82 -23.51 6.00
CA LYS A 206 -6.51 -23.94 4.79
C LYS A 206 -7.95 -24.42 5.11
N ARG A 207 -8.09 -25.21 6.17
CA ARG A 207 -9.40 -25.70 6.63
C ARG A 207 -10.30 -24.57 7.10
N ALA A 208 -9.78 -23.64 7.90
CA ALA A 208 -10.57 -22.48 8.39
C ALA A 208 -11.09 -21.62 7.23
N ILE A 209 -10.29 -21.41 6.20
CA ILE A 209 -10.71 -20.67 4.99
C ILE A 209 -11.77 -21.46 4.22
N LYS A 210 -11.58 -22.77 4.06
CA LYS A 210 -12.53 -23.64 3.32
C LYS A 210 -13.88 -23.78 4.02
N ASP A 211 -13.87 -23.89 5.34
CA ASP A 211 -15.08 -24.17 6.14
C ASP A 211 -15.96 -22.96 6.41
N SER A 212 -15.46 -21.75 6.18
CA SER A 212 -16.19 -20.49 6.38
C SER A 212 -16.24 -19.65 5.11
N SER A 213 -17.42 -19.54 4.50
CA SER A 213 -17.64 -18.66 3.33
C SER A 213 -17.25 -17.21 3.62
N ALA A 214 -17.51 -16.72 4.83
CA ALA A 214 -17.16 -15.36 5.26
C ALA A 214 -15.64 -15.15 5.31
N ILE A 215 -14.88 -16.14 5.78
CA ILE A 215 -13.41 -16.09 5.83
C ILE A 215 -12.81 -16.29 4.44
N ASN A 216 -13.38 -17.18 3.63
CA ASN A 216 -12.96 -17.42 2.26
C ASN A 216 -13.02 -16.13 1.42
N GLN A 217 -14.12 -15.38 1.50
CA GLN A 217 -14.25 -14.09 0.80
C GLN A 217 -13.19 -13.05 1.18
N LEU A 218 -12.64 -13.14 2.38
CA LEU A 218 -11.61 -12.22 2.86
C LEU A 218 -10.20 -12.68 2.52
N SER A 219 -10.00 -13.97 2.26
CA SER A 219 -8.67 -14.56 2.01
C SER A 219 -8.06 -14.11 0.69
N GLY A 220 -8.87 -13.64 -0.27
CA GLY A 220 -8.37 -13.05 -1.51
C GLY A 220 -7.61 -11.74 -1.31
N ASN A 221 -7.85 -11.01 -0.22
CA ASN A 221 -7.10 -9.80 0.09
C ASN A 221 -5.77 -10.13 0.77
N PRO A 222 -4.60 -9.76 0.20
CA PRO A 222 -3.28 -10.11 0.74
C PRO A 222 -3.06 -9.66 2.19
N LEU A 223 -3.51 -8.47 2.57
CA LEU A 223 -3.38 -7.99 3.95
C LEU A 223 -4.20 -8.84 4.91
N LEU A 224 -5.44 -9.14 4.58
CA LEU A 224 -6.32 -9.95 5.43
C LEU A 224 -5.82 -11.39 5.53
N LEU A 225 -5.33 -11.97 4.43
CA LEU A 225 -4.71 -13.30 4.43
C LEU A 225 -3.46 -13.33 5.33
N THR A 226 -2.62 -12.29 5.26
CA THR A 226 -1.47 -12.14 6.17
C THR A 226 -1.91 -12.08 7.63
N MET A 227 -2.97 -11.30 7.95
CA MET A 227 -3.52 -11.24 9.31
C MET A 227 -4.06 -12.59 9.77
N MET A 228 -4.75 -13.33 8.90
CA MET A 228 -5.20 -14.70 9.20
C MET A 228 -4.02 -15.62 9.51
N ALA A 229 -2.95 -15.56 8.73
CA ALA A 229 -1.74 -16.35 8.95
C ALA A 229 -1.06 -16.01 10.30
N ILE A 230 -1.00 -14.72 10.66
CA ILE A 230 -0.46 -14.26 11.95
C ILE A 230 -1.34 -14.75 13.11
N LEU A 231 -2.65 -14.58 13.04
CA LEU A 231 -3.61 -15.05 14.05
C LEU A 231 -3.51 -16.57 14.22
N ASN A 232 -3.41 -17.29 13.10
CA ASN A 232 -3.29 -18.74 13.08
C ASN A 232 -2.03 -19.25 13.82
N ARG A 233 -1.04 -18.43 14.11
CA ARG A 233 0.13 -18.85 14.90
C ARG A 233 -0.26 -19.26 16.33
N HIS A 234 -1.18 -18.53 16.93
CA HIS A 234 -1.47 -18.65 18.38
C HIS A 234 -2.84 -19.25 18.68
N GLN A 235 -3.81 -19.10 17.78
CA GLN A 235 -5.20 -19.51 18.03
C GLN A 235 -5.88 -19.98 16.74
N GLU A 236 -7.06 -20.56 16.87
CA GLU A 236 -7.93 -20.85 15.73
C GLU A 236 -8.56 -19.55 15.23
N LEU A 237 -8.80 -19.49 13.93
CA LEU A 237 -9.50 -18.35 13.34
C LEU A 237 -10.98 -18.34 13.75
N PRO A 238 -11.56 -17.18 14.04
CA PRO A 238 -12.98 -17.05 14.23
C PRO A 238 -13.71 -17.40 12.91
N ARG A 239 -14.94 -17.89 13.02
CA ARG A 239 -15.78 -18.17 11.85
C ARG A 239 -16.55 -16.93 11.39
N ASP A 240 -16.62 -15.94 12.23
CA ASP A 240 -17.33 -14.69 12.01
C ASP A 240 -16.39 -13.59 11.51
N ARG A 241 -16.87 -12.86 10.50
CA ARG A 241 -16.13 -11.76 9.84
C ARG A 241 -15.83 -10.61 10.80
N ALA A 242 -16.80 -10.23 11.64
CA ALA A 242 -16.65 -9.10 12.56
C ALA A 242 -15.58 -9.40 13.62
N GLU A 243 -15.57 -10.63 14.15
CA GLU A 243 -14.57 -11.06 15.11
C GLU A 243 -13.18 -11.18 14.45
N LEU A 244 -13.08 -11.62 13.19
CA LEU A 244 -11.81 -11.62 12.47
C LEU A 244 -11.25 -10.20 12.34
N TYR A 245 -12.06 -9.22 11.94
CA TYR A 245 -11.64 -7.82 11.88
C TYR A 245 -11.24 -7.26 13.26
N ASN A 246 -11.98 -7.63 14.29
CA ASN A 246 -11.66 -7.24 15.67
C ASN A 246 -10.28 -7.74 16.09
N GLN A 247 -9.98 -9.00 15.84
CA GLN A 247 -8.67 -9.59 16.14
C GLN A 247 -7.55 -9.04 15.25
N ALA A 248 -7.80 -8.84 13.95
CA ALA A 248 -6.84 -8.23 13.03
C ALA A 248 -6.51 -6.79 13.43
N SER A 249 -7.52 -5.98 13.79
CA SER A 249 -7.31 -4.60 14.25
C SER A 249 -6.47 -4.54 15.51
N ARG A 250 -6.65 -5.49 16.42
CA ARG A 250 -5.83 -5.61 17.64
C ARG A 250 -4.35 -5.82 17.31
N ILE A 251 -4.04 -6.71 16.37
CA ILE A 251 -2.65 -6.96 15.95
C ILE A 251 -2.04 -5.69 15.33
N LEU A 252 -2.76 -5.04 14.42
CA LEU A 252 -2.30 -3.82 13.76
C LEU A 252 -2.04 -2.69 14.76
N LEU A 253 -2.92 -2.49 15.74
CA LEU A 253 -2.75 -1.47 16.76
C LEU A 253 -1.56 -1.77 17.69
N GLN A 254 -1.34 -3.05 18.06
CA GLN A 254 -0.19 -3.45 18.85
C GLN A 254 1.13 -3.27 18.12
N GLN A 255 1.18 -3.62 16.82
CA GLN A 255 2.36 -3.43 15.99
C GLN A 255 2.67 -1.94 15.84
N TRP A 256 1.67 -1.12 15.60
CA TRP A 256 1.84 0.33 15.49
C TRP A 256 2.41 0.97 16.76
N ASP A 257 2.00 0.49 17.93
CA ASP A 257 2.55 0.96 19.20
C ASP A 257 4.03 0.59 19.37
N MET A 258 4.42 -0.60 18.90
CA MET A 258 5.83 -1.01 18.93
C MET A 258 6.69 -0.17 17.97
N GLU A 259 6.21 0.08 16.76
CA GLU A 259 6.93 0.89 15.77
C GLU A 259 7.09 2.35 16.23
N ARG A 260 6.03 2.95 16.78
CA ARG A 260 6.10 4.32 17.35
C ARG A 260 7.04 4.41 18.54
N ALA A 261 7.10 3.38 19.34
CA ALA A 261 8.01 3.33 20.49
C ALA A 261 9.49 3.33 20.09
N LEU A 262 9.80 2.89 18.88
CA LEU A 262 11.16 2.97 18.33
C LEU A 262 11.50 4.39 17.84
N VAL A 263 10.48 5.19 17.51
CA VAL A 263 10.64 6.56 16.96
C VAL A 263 10.58 7.62 18.04
N ASP A 264 9.78 7.43 19.09
CA ASP A 264 9.56 8.43 20.17
C ASP A 264 9.53 7.78 21.54
N ALA A 265 10.67 7.83 22.23
CA ALA A 265 10.85 7.25 23.57
C ALA A 265 10.08 7.98 24.69
N ASN A 266 9.51 9.18 24.40
CA ASN A 266 8.85 10.03 25.38
C ASN A 266 7.31 9.87 25.41
N LEU A 267 6.73 9.05 24.53
CA LEU A 267 5.29 8.79 24.53
C LEU A 267 4.92 7.91 25.73
N ASP A 268 4.14 8.47 26.66
CA ASP A 268 3.59 7.72 27.78
C ASP A 268 2.55 6.71 27.30
N ARG A 269 2.95 5.44 27.26
CA ARG A 269 2.14 4.29 26.80
C ARG A 269 0.99 3.92 27.73
N ARG A 270 0.89 4.53 28.89
CA ARG A 270 -0.04 4.13 29.95
C ARG A 270 -1.40 4.80 29.84
N THR A 271 -1.50 5.86 29.04
CA THR A 271 -2.68 6.73 29.01
C THR A 271 -3.79 6.22 28.08
N ILE A 272 -3.46 5.53 27.00
CA ILE A 272 -4.44 5.02 26.01
C ILE A 272 -4.09 3.58 25.67
N ASP A 273 -4.94 2.63 26.08
CA ASP A 273 -4.73 1.22 25.77
C ASP A 273 -5.29 0.84 24.38
N TYR A 274 -5.14 -0.43 23.98
CA TYR A 274 -5.63 -0.90 22.68
C TYR A 274 -7.16 -0.87 22.57
N LYS A 275 -7.88 -1.00 23.69
CA LYS A 275 -9.35 -0.96 23.71
C LYS A 275 -9.85 0.44 23.44
N ASP A 276 -9.21 1.43 24.04
CA ASP A 276 -9.48 2.84 23.80
C ASP A 276 -9.28 3.19 22.31
N LYS A 277 -8.19 2.72 21.72
CA LYS A 277 -7.91 2.91 20.29
C LYS A 277 -8.95 2.24 19.41
N GLN A 278 -9.35 1.01 19.73
CA GLN A 278 -10.42 0.34 18.99
C GLN A 278 -11.75 1.08 19.11
N GLU A 279 -12.08 1.59 20.30
CA GLU A 279 -13.32 2.36 20.47
C GLU A 279 -13.29 3.68 19.71
N ILE A 280 -12.18 4.41 19.74
CA ILE A 280 -11.99 5.60 18.93
C ILE A 280 -12.19 5.27 17.43
N LEU A 281 -11.55 4.21 16.94
CA LEU A 281 -11.70 3.78 15.53
C LEU A 281 -13.13 3.39 15.18
N ARG A 282 -13.87 2.75 16.09
CA ARG A 282 -15.29 2.44 15.88
C ARG A 282 -16.13 3.72 15.75
N ARG A 283 -15.92 4.71 16.62
CA ARG A 283 -16.62 6.00 16.55
C ARG A 283 -16.29 6.76 15.27
N VAL A 284 -15.02 6.74 14.86
CA VAL A 284 -14.61 7.32 13.57
C VAL A 284 -15.30 6.62 12.41
N ALA A 285 -15.31 5.28 12.40
CA ALA A 285 -15.96 4.51 11.33
C ALA A 285 -17.48 4.75 11.29
N ASP A 286 -18.13 4.81 12.45
CA ASP A 286 -19.57 5.12 12.57
C ASP A 286 -19.86 6.53 12.03
N PHE A 287 -19.09 7.53 12.44
CA PHE A 287 -19.20 8.89 11.92
C PHE A 287 -19.04 8.94 10.39
N MET A 288 -18.03 8.25 9.86
CA MET A 288 -17.78 8.20 8.42
C MET A 288 -18.89 7.50 7.64
N GLN A 289 -19.54 6.48 8.22
CA GLN A 289 -20.69 5.81 7.60
C GLN A 289 -21.96 6.66 7.61
N GLN A 290 -22.19 7.44 8.67
CA GLN A 290 -23.37 8.30 8.79
C GLN A 290 -23.25 9.54 7.89
N ASN A 291 -22.06 10.11 7.77
CA ASN A 291 -21.78 11.27 6.94
C ASN A 291 -21.38 10.85 5.53
N LYS A 292 -22.35 10.75 4.63
CA LYS A 292 -22.11 10.41 3.22
C LYS A 292 -21.47 11.54 2.41
N GLU A 293 -21.04 12.62 3.05
CA GLU A 293 -20.35 13.73 2.43
C GLU A 293 -18.85 13.42 2.30
N GLY A 294 -18.27 13.71 1.14
CA GLY A 294 -16.85 13.48 0.82
C GLY A 294 -16.55 12.05 0.43
N LEU A 295 -15.86 11.86 -0.70
CA LEU A 295 -15.36 10.59 -1.29
C LEU A 295 -16.03 9.30 -0.78
N ALA A 296 -17.39 9.26 -0.79
CA ALA A 296 -18.21 8.12 -0.37
C ALA A 296 -17.99 7.65 1.09
N GLY A 297 -17.72 8.58 2.03
CA GLY A 297 -17.53 8.24 3.44
C GLY A 297 -16.17 7.66 3.81
N ASN A 298 -15.16 7.83 2.95
CA ASN A 298 -13.80 7.32 3.20
C ASN A 298 -12.81 8.39 3.70
N LEU A 299 -13.30 9.60 3.96
CA LEU A 299 -12.52 10.70 4.52
C LEU A 299 -13.21 11.28 5.73
N ILE A 300 -12.42 11.73 6.68
CA ILE A 300 -12.86 12.53 7.83
C ILE A 300 -12.00 13.79 7.89
N ASP A 301 -12.60 14.93 8.11
CA ASP A 301 -11.87 16.16 8.32
C ASP A 301 -11.20 16.21 9.71
N GLU A 302 -10.13 16.98 9.83
CA GLU A 302 -9.32 17.07 11.04
C GLU A 302 -10.13 17.51 12.27
N ASN A 303 -11.01 18.50 12.11
CA ASN A 303 -11.82 19.01 13.22
C ASN A 303 -12.80 17.96 13.75
N SER A 304 -13.47 17.23 12.85
CA SER A 304 -14.38 16.14 13.20
C SER A 304 -13.62 15.01 13.90
N LEU A 305 -12.45 14.63 13.40
CA LEU A 305 -11.60 13.61 14.01
C LEU A 305 -11.15 14.04 15.42
N GLU A 306 -10.66 15.28 15.56
CA GLU A 306 -10.26 15.82 16.87
C GLU A 306 -11.42 15.84 17.87
N ASN A 307 -12.61 16.23 17.44
CA ASN A 307 -13.79 16.27 18.30
C ASN A 307 -14.16 14.86 18.79
N ILE A 308 -14.18 13.86 17.91
CA ILE A 308 -14.44 12.48 18.30
C ILE A 308 -13.42 12.00 19.34
N ILE A 309 -12.14 12.27 19.13
CA ILE A 309 -11.06 11.88 20.07
C ILE A 309 -11.22 12.64 21.39
N LYS A 310 -11.43 13.96 21.36
CA LYS A 310 -11.61 14.79 22.57
C LYS A 310 -12.83 14.36 23.39
N ASP A 311 -13.93 14.05 22.74
CA ASP A 311 -15.16 13.61 23.43
C ASP A 311 -15.00 12.22 24.04
N TYR A 312 -14.26 11.33 23.37
CA TYR A 312 -13.92 10.04 23.95
C TYR A 312 -13.05 10.20 25.21
N LEU A 313 -11.95 10.96 25.10
CA LEU A 313 -11.00 11.18 26.21
C LEU A 313 -11.62 11.88 27.43
N LYS A 314 -12.69 12.67 27.24
CA LYS A 314 -13.46 13.26 28.36
C LYS A 314 -14.39 12.24 29.03
N SER A 315 -14.73 11.16 28.35
CA SER A 315 -15.67 10.14 28.84
C SER A 315 -14.99 9.00 29.63
N VAL A 316 -13.67 8.92 29.56
CA VAL A 316 -12.81 7.94 30.24
C VAL A 316 -12.01 8.60 31.37
#